data_36730ab15bb27c396c3d3be883f81b33
#
_entry.id   36730ab15bb27c396c3d3be883f81b33
#
_cell.length_a   1.000
_cell.length_b   1.000
_cell.length_c   1.000
_cell.angle_alpha   90.00
_cell.angle_beta   90.00
_cell.angle_gamma   90.00
#
_symmetry.space_group_name_H-M   'P 1'
#
loop_
_entity.id
_entity.type
_entity.pdbx_description
1 polymer ?
#
loop_
_entity_poly.entity_id
_entity_poly.type
_entity_poly.pdbx_seq_one_letter_code
_entity_poly.pdbx_strand_id
1 'polypeptide(L)'
;MLTQEQNDLLTQTGPGTPMGNLFRCYWLPALLSEELAEPDGAPVRLQLLGEKMLAFRDSSGRLGAIDEFCAHRGVSLWFGRNEAGGIRCPYHGWKYDVTGQCVDLPSEGAQGPMRARIRLR
;
A
#
# COMPACT_ATOMS: atom_id res chain seq x y z
N MET A 1 -11.07 13.14 35.34
CA MET A 1 -10.56 11.91 34.70
C MET A 1 -11.46 11.61 33.51
N LEU A 2 -10.93 11.25 32.34
CA LEU A 2 -11.74 10.88 31.19
C LEU A 2 -12.46 9.55 31.44
N THR A 3 -13.69 9.42 30.94
CA THR A 3 -14.36 8.11 30.88
C THR A 3 -13.68 7.24 29.79
N GLN A 4 -13.92 5.92 29.81
CA GLN A 4 -13.41 5.01 28.78
C GLN A 4 -13.87 5.45 27.38
N GLU A 5 -15.13 5.83 27.22
CA GLU A 5 -15.69 6.30 25.97
C GLU A 5 -15.00 7.57 25.46
N GLN A 6 -14.74 8.53 26.36
CA GLN A 6 -13.99 9.74 25.99
C GLN A 6 -12.55 9.44 25.60
N ASN A 7 -11.91 8.50 26.31
CA ASN A 7 -10.57 8.06 25.97
C ASN A 7 -10.53 7.39 24.59
N ASP A 8 -11.45 6.48 24.31
CA ASP A 8 -11.53 5.79 23.02
C ASP A 8 -11.77 6.77 21.87
N LEU A 9 -12.66 7.75 22.07
CA LEU A 9 -12.92 8.81 21.09
C LEU A 9 -11.65 9.59 20.72
N LEU A 10 -10.77 9.84 21.68
CA LEU A 10 -9.56 10.64 21.49
C LEU A 10 -8.35 9.83 21.00
N THR A 11 -8.32 8.52 21.24
CA THR A 11 -7.12 7.69 21.02
C THR A 11 -7.23 6.69 19.89
N GLN A 12 -8.44 6.26 19.53
CA GLN A 12 -8.60 5.31 18.45
C GLN A 12 -8.50 6.00 17.10
N THR A 13 -7.50 5.60 16.30
CA THR A 13 -7.16 6.22 15.01
C THR A 13 -7.38 5.31 13.81
N GLY A 14 -7.93 4.12 14.01
CA GLY A 14 -8.25 3.18 12.93
C GLY A 14 -9.28 3.70 11.94
N PRO A 15 -9.51 2.99 10.82
CA PRO A 15 -10.51 3.36 9.81
C PRO A 15 -11.90 3.52 10.45
N GLY A 16 -12.59 4.60 10.08
CA GLY A 16 -13.95 4.87 10.56
C GLY A 16 -14.06 5.48 11.96
N THR A 17 -12.96 5.59 12.70
CA THR A 17 -12.97 6.28 14.00
C THR A 17 -12.93 7.80 13.82
N PRO A 18 -13.54 8.60 14.73
CA PRO A 18 -13.55 10.06 14.61
C PRO A 18 -12.12 10.66 14.54
N MET A 19 -11.22 10.25 15.43
CA MET A 19 -9.85 10.73 15.44
C MET A 19 -9.07 10.22 14.23
N GLY A 20 -9.30 8.98 13.80
CA GLY A 20 -8.70 8.44 12.56
C GLY A 20 -9.12 9.22 11.33
N ASN A 21 -10.38 9.61 11.22
CA ASN A 21 -10.88 10.45 10.13
C ASN A 21 -10.25 11.85 10.16
N LEU A 22 -10.09 12.43 11.36
CA LEU A 22 -9.43 13.71 11.53
C LEU A 22 -7.96 13.65 11.07
N PHE A 23 -7.18 12.68 11.54
CA PHE A 23 -5.77 12.55 11.17
C PHE A 23 -5.56 12.34 9.66
N ARG A 24 -6.49 11.68 8.98
CA ARG A 24 -6.43 11.49 7.50
C ARG A 24 -6.60 12.79 6.71
N CYS A 25 -7.00 13.88 7.35
CA CYS A 25 -7.04 15.20 6.73
C CYS A 25 -5.69 15.93 6.74
N TYR A 26 -4.66 15.36 7.37
CA TYR A 26 -3.34 15.97 7.53
C TYR A 26 -2.24 15.10 6.92
N TRP A 27 -1.14 15.72 6.56
CA TRP A 27 0.09 15.01 6.19
C TRP A 27 0.69 14.35 7.43
N LEU A 28 0.99 13.08 7.30
CA LEU A 28 1.61 12.28 8.35
C LEU A 28 2.99 11.79 7.91
N PRO A 29 4.01 11.79 8.78
CA PRO A 29 5.27 11.13 8.47
C PRO A 29 5.04 9.62 8.32
N ALA A 30 5.56 9.04 7.25
CA ALA A 30 5.37 7.63 6.95
C ALA A 30 6.66 6.83 7.15
N LEU A 31 7.75 7.27 6.54
CA LEU A 31 9.08 6.63 6.58
C LEU A 31 10.15 7.66 6.20
N LEU A 32 11.39 7.32 6.45
CA LEU A 32 12.53 8.12 5.99
C LEU A 32 12.82 7.80 4.51
N SER A 33 13.20 8.81 3.74
CA SER A 33 13.53 8.65 2.31
C SER A 33 14.65 7.63 2.08
N GLU A 34 15.56 7.52 3.04
CA GLU A 34 16.72 6.61 3.04
C GLU A 34 16.31 5.13 3.16
N GLU A 35 15.13 4.85 3.70
CA GLU A 35 14.60 3.48 3.79
C GLU A 35 14.20 2.91 2.42
N LEU A 36 14.00 3.79 1.43
CA LEU A 36 13.70 3.44 0.04
C LEU A 36 14.72 4.12 -0.89
N ALA A 37 16.02 3.99 -0.61
CA ALA A 37 17.10 4.71 -1.29
C ALA A 37 17.17 4.38 -2.79
N GLU A 38 17.04 3.10 -3.14
CA GLU A 38 17.33 2.61 -4.50
C GLU A 38 16.05 2.30 -5.30
N PRO A 39 15.99 2.68 -6.59
CA PRO A 39 14.98 2.16 -7.51
C PRO A 39 14.99 0.63 -7.55
N ASP A 40 13.82 0.03 -7.63
CA ASP A 40 13.62 -1.43 -7.57
C ASP A 40 14.20 -2.10 -6.32
N GLY A 41 14.52 -1.31 -5.28
CA GLY A 41 14.96 -1.80 -3.97
C GLY A 41 13.86 -2.56 -3.23
N ALA A 42 14.25 -3.15 -2.09
CA ALA A 42 13.32 -3.89 -1.25
C ALA A 42 12.17 -2.99 -0.76
N PRO A 43 10.91 -3.48 -0.82
CA PRO A 43 9.79 -2.72 -0.28
C PRO A 43 9.81 -2.71 1.25
N VAL A 44 9.23 -1.66 1.83
CA VAL A 44 9.14 -1.46 3.29
C VAL A 44 7.67 -1.53 3.73
N ARG A 45 7.40 -2.29 4.78
CA ARG A 45 6.09 -2.32 5.42
C ARG A 45 5.85 -1.07 6.24
N LEU A 46 4.65 -0.54 6.14
CA LEU A 46 4.16 0.57 6.95
C LEU A 46 2.91 0.17 7.69
N GLN A 47 2.70 0.77 8.86
CA GLN A 47 1.40 0.75 9.53
C GLN A 47 1.05 2.17 9.95
N LEU A 48 0.06 2.76 9.29
CA LEU A 48 -0.42 4.10 9.57
C LEU A 48 -1.90 4.07 9.92
N LEU A 49 -2.27 4.67 11.04
CA LEU A 49 -3.65 4.77 11.49
C LEU A 49 -4.42 3.43 11.46
N GLY A 50 -3.74 2.32 11.83
CA GLY A 50 -4.30 0.98 11.83
C GLY A 50 -4.33 0.27 10.48
N GLU A 51 -3.91 0.91 9.40
CA GLU A 51 -3.87 0.32 8.06
C GLU A 51 -2.48 -0.20 7.71
N LYS A 52 -2.41 -1.41 7.16
CA LYS A 52 -1.17 -2.04 6.70
C LYS A 52 -0.91 -1.68 5.26
N MET A 53 0.23 -1.08 5.00
CA MET A 53 0.64 -0.59 3.69
C MET A 53 2.03 -1.10 3.34
N LEU A 54 2.35 -1.03 2.06
CA LEU A 54 3.66 -1.33 1.52
C LEU A 54 4.17 -0.11 0.76
N ALA A 55 5.35 0.39 1.14
CA ALA A 55 6.03 1.45 0.40
C ALA A 55 7.15 0.87 -0.47
N PHE A 56 7.33 1.42 -1.65
CA PHE A 56 8.42 1.03 -2.56
C PHE A 56 8.79 2.18 -3.51
N ARG A 57 10.00 2.11 -4.04
CA ARG A 57 10.47 3.01 -5.10
C ARG A 57 10.56 2.22 -6.40
N ASP A 58 9.82 2.63 -7.42
CA ASP A 58 9.80 1.93 -8.71
C ASP A 58 11.08 2.17 -9.55
N SER A 59 11.19 1.49 -10.68
CA SER A 59 12.33 1.58 -11.61
C SER A 59 12.61 2.99 -12.12
N SER A 60 11.62 3.88 -12.11
CA SER A 60 11.78 5.30 -12.49
C SER A 60 12.08 6.21 -11.30
N GLY A 61 12.25 5.67 -10.10
CA GLY A 61 12.53 6.43 -8.89
C GLY A 61 11.30 7.03 -8.23
N ARG A 62 10.07 6.74 -8.70
CA ARG A 62 8.83 7.22 -8.10
C ARG A 62 8.51 6.43 -6.83
N LEU A 63 8.05 7.12 -5.80
CA LEU A 63 7.58 6.50 -4.57
C LEU A 63 6.11 6.13 -4.67
N GLY A 64 5.77 4.95 -4.16
CA GLY A 64 4.41 4.49 -3.97
C GLY A 64 4.21 3.97 -2.55
N ALA A 65 3.00 4.16 -2.03
CA ALA A 65 2.52 3.51 -0.81
C ALA A 65 1.13 2.97 -1.12
N ILE A 66 0.97 1.66 -1.08
CA ILE A 66 -0.25 0.96 -1.46
C ILE A 66 -0.65 -0.05 -0.38
N ASP A 67 -1.86 -0.57 -0.42
CA ASP A 67 -2.27 -1.67 0.47
C ASP A 67 -1.27 -2.82 0.40
N GLU A 68 -0.88 -3.37 1.55
CA GLU A 68 0.12 -4.45 1.62
C GLU A 68 -0.32 -5.73 0.92
N PHE A 69 -1.63 -6.02 0.88
CA PHE A 69 -2.14 -7.32 0.47
C PHE A 69 -2.69 -7.31 -0.95
N CYS A 70 -2.22 -8.26 -1.76
CA CYS A 70 -2.66 -8.45 -3.14
C CYS A 70 -4.18 -8.66 -3.22
N ALA A 71 -4.86 -7.93 -4.11
CA ALA A 71 -6.31 -7.99 -4.30
C ALA A 71 -6.82 -9.36 -4.75
N HIS A 72 -5.94 -10.24 -5.26
CA HIS A 72 -6.34 -11.57 -5.74
C HIS A 72 -6.66 -12.52 -4.58
N ARG A 73 -5.67 -12.82 -3.73
CA ARG A 73 -5.80 -13.79 -2.63
C ARG A 73 -5.10 -13.34 -1.33
N GLY A 74 -4.93 -12.05 -1.12
CA GLY A 74 -4.46 -11.51 0.14
C GLY A 74 -3.01 -11.84 0.52
N VAL A 75 -2.17 -12.25 -0.44
CA VAL A 75 -0.75 -12.47 -0.17
C VAL A 75 -0.06 -11.12 0.02
N SER A 76 0.80 -11.02 1.04
CA SER A 76 1.57 -9.80 1.28
C SER A 76 2.54 -9.55 0.12
N LEU A 77 2.45 -8.37 -0.48
CA LEU A 77 3.32 -7.91 -1.55
C LEU A 77 4.74 -7.59 -1.06
N TRP A 78 4.97 -7.59 0.25
CA TRP A 78 6.30 -7.48 0.82
C TRP A 78 7.23 -8.63 0.40
N PHE A 79 6.67 -9.82 0.17
CA PHE A 79 7.40 -10.96 -0.40
C PHE A 79 7.55 -10.89 -1.92
N GLY A 80 7.02 -9.84 -2.52
CA GLY A 80 7.02 -9.64 -3.96
C GLY A 80 8.33 -9.10 -4.50
N ARG A 81 8.39 -8.93 -5.81
CA ARG A 81 9.53 -8.31 -6.50
C ARG A 81 9.15 -6.93 -6.97
N ASN A 82 9.95 -5.96 -6.57
CA ASN A 82 9.89 -4.60 -7.10
C ASN A 82 10.69 -4.59 -8.40
N GLU A 83 10.01 -4.50 -9.54
CA GLU A 83 10.65 -4.66 -10.86
C GLU A 83 9.82 -3.99 -11.96
N ALA A 84 10.48 -3.44 -12.96
CA ALA A 84 9.85 -2.95 -14.18
C ALA A 84 8.61 -2.07 -13.92
N GLY A 85 8.77 -1.07 -13.04
CA GLY A 85 7.78 -0.06 -12.75
C GLY A 85 6.68 -0.45 -11.76
N GLY A 86 6.87 -1.51 -10.96
CA GLY A 86 5.89 -1.87 -9.94
C GLY A 86 6.23 -3.08 -9.10
N ILE A 87 5.40 -3.36 -8.11
CA ILE A 87 5.54 -4.51 -7.23
C ILE A 87 4.76 -5.72 -7.75
N ARG A 88 5.44 -6.84 -7.96
CA ARG A 88 4.87 -8.09 -8.47
C ARG A 88 4.59 -9.06 -7.34
N CYS A 89 3.34 -9.51 -7.24
CA CYS A 89 2.92 -10.53 -6.28
C CYS A 89 3.64 -11.86 -6.55
N PRO A 90 4.23 -12.51 -5.52
CA PRO A 90 5.00 -13.75 -5.72
C PRO A 90 4.10 -14.95 -6.01
N TYR A 91 2.79 -14.85 -5.75
CA TYR A 91 1.88 -16.00 -5.86
C TYR A 91 1.39 -16.24 -7.30
N HIS A 92 0.75 -15.24 -7.94
CA HIS A 92 0.21 -15.39 -9.30
C HIS A 92 0.69 -14.29 -10.26
N GLY A 93 1.70 -13.50 -9.86
CA GLY A 93 2.34 -12.54 -10.74
C GLY A 93 1.57 -11.24 -11.01
N TRP A 94 0.47 -10.96 -10.31
CA TRP A 94 -0.21 -9.68 -10.45
C TRP A 94 0.74 -8.54 -10.06
N LYS A 95 0.84 -7.52 -10.91
CA LYS A 95 1.75 -6.40 -10.68
C LYS A 95 0.99 -5.09 -10.51
N TYR A 96 1.40 -4.31 -9.51
CA TYR A 96 0.81 -3.02 -9.18
C TYR A 96 1.85 -1.92 -9.28
N ASP A 97 1.46 -0.79 -9.89
CA ASP A 97 2.32 0.40 -9.95
C ASP A 97 2.26 1.23 -8.65
N VAL A 98 2.99 2.34 -8.62
CA VAL A 98 3.04 3.25 -7.45
C VAL A 98 1.70 3.90 -7.09
N THR A 99 0.71 3.84 -7.97
CA THR A 99 -0.65 4.35 -7.72
C THR A 99 -1.60 3.25 -7.22
N GLY A 100 -1.11 2.01 -7.09
CA GLY A 100 -1.90 0.83 -6.75
C GLY A 100 -2.66 0.23 -7.94
N GLN A 101 -2.55 0.79 -9.13
CA GLN A 101 -3.21 0.25 -10.32
C GLN A 101 -2.57 -1.10 -10.70
N CYS A 102 -3.38 -2.11 -10.95
CA CYS A 102 -2.89 -3.36 -11.52
C CYS A 102 -2.47 -3.11 -12.99
N VAL A 103 -1.18 -3.29 -13.25
CA VAL A 103 -0.57 -3.02 -14.58
C VAL A 103 -0.21 -4.28 -15.34
N ASP A 104 -0.14 -5.43 -14.66
CA ASP A 104 0.09 -6.72 -15.29
C ASP A 104 -0.72 -7.81 -14.61
N LEU A 105 -1.41 -8.60 -15.41
CA LEU A 105 -2.25 -9.71 -15.01
C LEU A 105 -1.94 -10.92 -15.92
N PRO A 106 -0.97 -11.77 -15.55
CA PRO A 106 -0.46 -12.82 -16.45
C PRO A 106 -1.52 -13.78 -17.00
N SER A 107 -2.61 -14.00 -16.27
CA SER A 107 -3.70 -14.90 -16.68
C SER A 107 -4.67 -14.27 -17.69
N GLU A 108 -4.61 -12.96 -17.93
CA GLU A 108 -5.59 -12.24 -18.76
C GLU A 108 -5.08 -11.85 -20.15
N GLY A 109 -3.77 -11.85 -20.35
CA GLY A 109 -3.15 -11.29 -21.55
C GLY A 109 -3.17 -9.75 -21.58
N ALA A 110 -2.45 -9.17 -22.54
CA ALA A 110 -2.10 -7.74 -22.55
C ALA A 110 -3.30 -6.78 -22.71
N GLN A 111 -4.42 -7.24 -23.22
CA GLN A 111 -5.61 -6.39 -23.51
C GLN A 111 -6.85 -6.72 -22.67
N GLY A 112 -6.70 -7.53 -21.64
CA GLY A 112 -7.83 -7.92 -20.80
C GLY A 112 -8.43 -6.75 -19.98
N PRO A 113 -9.77 -6.69 -19.84
CA PRO A 113 -10.46 -5.59 -19.17
C PRO A 113 -10.36 -5.63 -17.65
N MET A 114 -10.06 -6.78 -17.04
CA MET A 114 -10.03 -6.90 -15.58
C MET A 114 -8.90 -6.08 -14.95
N ARG A 115 -7.73 -6.05 -15.57
CA ARG A 115 -6.58 -5.29 -15.09
C ARG A 115 -6.92 -3.82 -14.76
N ALA A 116 -7.69 -3.16 -15.64
CA ALA A 116 -8.08 -1.77 -15.45
C ALA A 116 -9.03 -1.54 -14.25
N ARG A 117 -9.69 -2.59 -13.79
CA ARG A 117 -10.67 -2.52 -12.68
C ARG A 117 -10.05 -2.85 -11.32
N ILE A 118 -8.83 -3.36 -11.29
CA ILE A 118 -8.16 -3.79 -10.06
C ILE A 118 -7.20 -2.70 -9.62
N ARG A 119 -7.46 -2.15 -8.44
CA ARG A 119 -6.62 -1.13 -7.83
C ARG A 119 -6.54 -1.34 -6.33
N LEU A 120 -5.34 -1.28 -5.78
CA LEU A 120 -5.06 -1.14 -4.36
C LEU A 120 -5.12 0.34 -3.97
N ARG A 121 -5.47 0.63 -2.71
CA ARG A 121 -5.44 2.01 -2.18
C ARG A 121 -4.02 2.45 -1.95
#